data_ad8ec865d7a4ad0111b642e50af5b2fc
#
_entry.id   ad8ec865d7a4ad0111b642e50af5b2fc
#
_cell.length_a   1.000
_cell.length_b   1.000
_cell.length_c   1.000
_cell.angle_alpha   90.00
_cell.angle_beta   90.00
_cell.angle_gamma   90.00
#
_symmetry.space_group_name_H-M   'P 1'
#
loop_
_entity.id
_entity.type
_entity.pdbx_description
1 polymer ?
#
loop_
_entity_poly.entity_id
_entity_poly.type
_entity_poly.pdbx_seq_one_letter_code
_entity_poly.pdbx_strand_id
1 'polypeptide(L)'
;IRRPPRSTPKPSSAASDVYKRQSIGFAFIVVAGLITSILIGWSSDNLIIIAAAAIGAYMALNIGANDVANNVGPAVGANALTMVGALIIAAVFESAGALLAGGDVVGTISKGIIDPSYVSEPAVFIWAMFAALLSAAIWVNLATWIGAPVSTTHSVVGGVMGAGIAAAGMSAVNWPKMSQIAASWVISPVLGGLIAALFLWFIKSQVSDKSDKISAARRWVPLLIAIMAGAFSTYLSVKGLKKIIKIDLETALLIGAITLAIFYLITKPLIRRQSEGMENTKKSVRALFKIPLIFAAALLSFAHGANDVANAVGPLAAIVHTAEAGEVIAKVSIPIWVMVIGAFGLSFGLLLFGPKLIRMVGEQITKLNPLRAYCVALSAAITVIIASWLALPVSSTHIAVGAVFGVGFFREIHWRLTSSKKEIAAAKQKEEIKAGSKKRVHRKLVRRSHFLTIIAAWVITVPAAALLSGILFLALNNLI
;
A
#
# COMPACT_ATOMS: atom_id res chain seq x y z
N ILE A 1 29.52 27.84 -11.17
CA ILE A 1 30.25 27.02 -10.20
C ILE A 1 29.60 25.65 -10.18
N ARG A 2 30.23 24.63 -10.78
CA ARG A 2 29.79 23.24 -10.73
C ARG A 2 30.03 22.72 -9.31
N ARG A 3 28.97 22.27 -8.62
CA ARG A 3 29.15 21.56 -7.34
C ARG A 3 29.97 20.29 -7.62
N PRO A 4 30.97 19.96 -6.79
CA PRO A 4 31.69 18.71 -6.95
C PRO A 4 30.74 17.52 -6.82
N PRO A 5 30.98 16.40 -7.54
CA PRO A 5 30.18 15.21 -7.41
C PRO A 5 30.18 14.74 -5.96
N ARG A 6 29.02 14.46 -5.39
CA ARG A 6 28.91 13.84 -4.05
C ARG A 6 29.77 12.59 -4.07
N SER A 7 30.75 12.52 -3.18
CA SER A 7 31.54 11.31 -2.99
C SER A 7 30.64 10.11 -2.75
N THR A 8 30.75 9.09 -3.60
CA THR A 8 30.10 7.80 -3.35
C THR A 8 30.62 7.28 -2.02
N PRO A 9 29.72 6.78 -1.11
CA PRO A 9 30.17 6.21 0.16
C PRO A 9 31.20 5.12 -0.10
N LYS A 10 32.25 5.08 0.71
CA LYS A 10 33.25 4.01 0.64
C LYS A 10 32.54 2.65 0.80
N PRO A 11 32.95 1.60 0.07
CA PRO A 11 32.26 0.27 0.16
C PRO A 11 32.12 -0.26 1.59
N SER A 12 33.09 0.00 2.46
CA SER A 12 33.06 -0.37 3.87
C SER A 12 31.99 0.33 4.69
N SER A 13 31.64 1.59 4.39
CA SER A 13 30.58 2.33 5.09
C SER A 13 29.19 1.88 4.63
N ALA A 14 29.01 1.55 3.36
CA ALA A 14 27.74 1.04 2.84
C ALA A 14 27.42 -0.35 3.41
N ALA A 15 28.38 -1.23 3.53
CA ALA A 15 28.22 -2.53 4.18
C ALA A 15 27.85 -2.38 5.66
N SER A 16 28.56 -1.52 6.41
CA SER A 16 28.24 -1.24 7.82
C SER A 16 26.81 -0.74 8.02
N ASP A 17 26.30 0.12 7.13
CA ASP A 17 24.93 0.63 7.21
C ASP A 17 23.89 -0.48 6.95
N VAL A 18 24.15 -1.42 6.04
CA VAL A 18 23.30 -2.58 5.78
C VAL A 18 23.23 -3.49 7.02
N TYR A 19 24.39 -3.84 7.60
CA TYR A 19 24.44 -4.66 8.81
C TYR A 19 23.73 -4.02 9.99
N LYS A 20 23.89 -2.72 10.22
CA LYS A 20 23.18 -1.99 11.28
C LYS A 20 21.67 -2.10 11.12
N ARG A 21 21.14 -1.89 9.90
CA ARG A 21 19.69 -1.98 9.64
C ARG A 21 19.18 -3.40 9.83
N GLN A 22 19.92 -4.41 9.37
CA GLN A 22 19.58 -5.81 9.58
C GLN A 22 19.59 -6.19 11.06
N SER A 23 20.57 -5.72 11.83
CA SER A 23 20.64 -5.96 13.27
C SER A 23 19.47 -5.34 14.03
N ILE A 24 19.06 -4.10 13.66
CA ILE A 24 17.88 -3.46 14.26
C ILE A 24 16.60 -4.23 13.89
N GLY A 25 16.44 -4.66 12.65
CA GLY A 25 15.30 -5.47 12.22
C GLY A 25 15.24 -6.82 12.95
N PHE A 26 16.38 -7.48 13.10
CA PHE A 26 16.48 -8.72 13.87
C PHE A 26 16.18 -8.49 15.36
N ALA A 27 16.69 -7.44 15.96
CA ALA A 27 16.38 -7.08 17.34
C ALA A 27 14.88 -6.86 17.55
N PHE A 28 14.19 -6.21 16.61
CA PHE A 28 12.73 -6.06 16.66
C PHE A 28 12.01 -7.42 16.67
N ILE A 29 12.42 -8.37 15.83
CA ILE A 29 11.84 -9.72 15.79
C ILE A 29 12.02 -10.44 17.14
N VAL A 30 13.23 -10.39 17.69
CA VAL A 30 13.54 -10.98 19.00
C VAL A 30 12.72 -10.32 20.12
N VAL A 31 12.63 -8.99 20.12
CA VAL A 31 11.84 -8.24 21.10
C VAL A 31 10.35 -8.59 21.00
N ALA A 32 9.80 -8.74 19.79
CA ALA A 32 8.41 -9.17 19.60
C ALA A 32 8.16 -10.57 20.21
N GLY A 33 9.07 -11.53 20.01
CA GLY A 33 8.99 -12.85 20.65
C GLY A 33 9.10 -12.76 22.18
N LEU A 34 10.05 -11.97 22.70
CA LEU A 34 10.24 -11.78 24.14
C LEU A 34 9.02 -11.11 24.82
N ILE A 35 8.49 -10.04 24.22
CA ILE A 35 7.27 -9.41 24.72
C ILE A 35 6.11 -10.41 24.75
N THR A 36 5.96 -11.18 23.68
CA THR A 36 4.93 -12.22 23.62
C THR A 36 5.12 -13.24 24.74
N SER A 37 6.34 -13.73 24.98
CA SER A 37 6.62 -14.70 26.06
C SER A 37 6.32 -14.15 27.45
N ILE A 38 6.51 -12.85 27.68
CA ILE A 38 6.15 -12.17 28.92
C ILE A 38 4.63 -12.07 29.09
N LEU A 39 3.92 -11.79 27.99
CA LEU A 39 2.46 -11.59 28.03
C LEU A 39 1.67 -12.89 28.23
N ILE A 40 2.10 -13.98 27.59
CA ILE A 40 1.38 -15.27 27.61
C ILE A 40 2.00 -16.31 28.54
N GLY A 41 3.17 -16.01 29.09
CA GLY A 41 3.96 -16.95 29.92
C GLY A 41 4.79 -17.92 29.07
N TRP A 42 5.82 -18.48 29.71
CA TRP A 42 6.73 -19.43 29.09
C TRP A 42 6.27 -20.86 29.41
N SER A 43 5.70 -21.57 28.42
CA SER A 43 5.33 -22.98 28.49
C SER A 43 5.59 -23.65 27.15
N SER A 44 5.62 -24.99 27.10
CA SER A 44 5.75 -25.74 25.85
C SER A 44 4.67 -25.39 24.85
N ASP A 45 3.43 -25.23 25.32
CA ASP A 45 2.25 -24.97 24.50
C ASP A 45 2.26 -23.55 23.90
N ASN A 46 2.94 -22.62 24.58
CA ASN A 46 3.06 -21.23 24.14
C ASN A 46 4.23 -20.99 23.14
N LEU A 47 5.14 -21.95 22.99
CA LEU A 47 6.31 -21.79 22.09
C LEU A 47 5.88 -21.51 20.66
N ILE A 48 4.81 -22.15 20.17
CA ILE A 48 4.31 -21.93 18.81
C ILE A 48 3.78 -20.50 18.62
N ILE A 49 3.11 -19.94 19.64
CA ILE A 49 2.61 -18.56 19.61
C ILE A 49 3.77 -17.56 19.61
N ILE A 50 4.80 -17.80 20.44
CA ILE A 50 6.00 -16.96 20.50
C ILE A 50 6.73 -16.97 19.16
N ALA A 51 6.91 -18.14 18.56
CA ALA A 51 7.52 -18.30 17.24
C ALA A 51 6.68 -17.63 16.15
N ALA A 52 5.36 -17.80 16.19
CA ALA A 52 4.43 -17.14 15.25
C ALA A 52 4.47 -15.62 15.38
N ALA A 53 4.58 -15.07 16.60
CA ALA A 53 4.71 -13.64 16.83
C ALA A 53 6.03 -13.08 16.23
N ALA A 54 7.13 -13.80 16.40
CA ALA A 54 8.42 -13.46 15.80
C ALA A 54 8.35 -13.47 14.25
N ILE A 55 7.69 -14.49 13.65
CA ILE A 55 7.50 -14.58 12.19
C ILE A 55 6.52 -13.51 11.72
N GLY A 56 5.46 -13.20 12.48
CA GLY A 56 4.54 -12.10 12.20
C GLY A 56 5.24 -10.74 12.20
N ALA A 57 6.13 -10.51 13.17
CA ALA A 57 6.99 -9.33 13.21
C ALA A 57 7.92 -9.27 11.97
N TYR A 58 8.52 -10.39 11.57
CA TYR A 58 9.33 -10.49 10.36
C TYR A 58 8.51 -10.22 9.10
N MET A 59 7.29 -10.77 9.00
CA MET A 59 6.40 -10.49 7.87
C MET A 59 6.01 -9.00 7.81
N ALA A 60 5.66 -8.40 8.95
CA ALA A 60 5.31 -6.98 9.02
C ALA A 60 6.49 -6.06 8.60
N LEU A 61 7.73 -6.40 9.00
CA LEU A 61 8.94 -5.71 8.51
C LEU A 61 9.06 -5.79 6.98
N ASN A 62 8.81 -6.95 6.39
CA ASN A 62 8.90 -7.15 4.94
C ASN A 62 7.81 -6.37 4.19
N ILE A 63 6.57 -6.32 4.73
CA ILE A 63 5.48 -5.52 4.16
C ILE A 63 5.89 -4.04 4.13
N GLY A 64 6.28 -3.47 5.29
CA GLY A 64 6.70 -2.07 5.36
C GLY A 64 7.88 -1.75 4.45
N ALA A 65 8.85 -2.66 4.33
CA ALA A 65 9.99 -2.51 3.44
C ALA A 65 9.60 -2.48 1.95
N ASN A 66 8.66 -3.34 1.54
CA ASN A 66 8.26 -3.52 0.13
C ASN A 66 7.29 -2.43 -0.33
N ASP A 67 6.27 -2.14 0.46
CA ASP A 67 5.11 -1.39 -0.02
C ASP A 67 5.16 0.12 0.23
N VAL A 68 6.06 0.62 1.09
CA VAL A 68 6.23 2.06 1.35
C VAL A 68 6.50 2.89 0.09
N ALA A 69 7.13 2.29 -0.91
CA ALA A 69 7.40 2.97 -2.18
C ALA A 69 6.12 3.34 -2.94
N ASN A 70 5.05 2.60 -2.76
CA ASN A 70 3.74 2.87 -3.36
C ASN A 70 3.06 4.06 -2.68
N ASN A 71 3.23 4.20 -1.36
CA ASN A 71 2.55 5.19 -0.52
C ASN A 71 3.17 6.58 -0.64
N VAL A 72 4.48 6.67 -0.46
CA VAL A 72 5.18 7.96 -0.44
C VAL A 72 6.16 8.19 -1.59
N GLY A 73 6.45 7.14 -2.38
CA GLY A 73 7.34 7.24 -3.55
C GLY A 73 6.93 8.33 -4.54
N PRO A 74 5.64 8.47 -4.92
CA PRO A 74 5.16 9.56 -5.78
C PRO A 74 5.42 10.95 -5.19
N ALA A 75 5.32 11.12 -3.87
CA ALA A 75 5.56 12.41 -3.20
C ALA A 75 7.04 12.79 -3.14
N VAL A 76 7.92 11.80 -2.89
CA VAL A 76 9.37 11.97 -2.92
C VAL A 76 9.85 12.21 -4.35
N GLY A 77 9.40 11.39 -5.31
CA GLY A 77 9.76 11.52 -6.74
C GLY A 77 9.30 12.83 -7.37
N ALA A 78 8.20 13.41 -6.89
CA ALA A 78 7.69 14.71 -7.31
C ALA A 78 8.34 15.90 -6.54
N ASN A 79 9.29 15.67 -5.65
CA ASN A 79 9.91 16.66 -4.76
C ASN A 79 8.89 17.47 -3.93
N ALA A 80 7.83 16.78 -3.45
CA ALA A 80 6.89 17.35 -2.49
C ALA A 80 7.33 17.10 -1.05
N LEU A 81 7.97 15.95 -0.79
CA LEU A 81 8.54 15.56 0.49
C LEU A 81 10.02 15.21 0.37
N THR A 82 10.77 15.45 1.43
CA THR A 82 12.10 14.86 1.61
C THR A 82 11.95 13.37 1.95
N MET A 83 12.98 12.57 1.71
CA MET A 83 12.98 11.14 2.08
C MET A 83 12.63 10.92 3.56
N VAL A 84 13.27 11.68 4.46
CA VAL A 84 13.04 11.57 5.91
C VAL A 84 11.60 11.96 6.27
N GLY A 85 11.12 13.10 5.76
CA GLY A 85 9.74 13.53 6.02
C GLY A 85 8.70 12.54 5.50
N ALA A 86 8.94 11.93 4.34
CA ALA A 86 8.09 10.91 3.77
C ALA A 86 8.02 9.65 4.65
N LEU A 87 9.16 9.18 5.14
CA LEU A 87 9.25 8.01 6.02
C LEU A 87 8.57 8.25 7.37
N ILE A 88 8.72 9.44 7.96
CA ILE A 88 8.05 9.79 9.21
C ILE A 88 6.52 9.80 9.03
N ILE A 89 6.03 10.47 7.97
CA ILE A 89 4.60 10.49 7.64
C ILE A 89 4.09 9.07 7.42
N ALA A 90 4.79 8.27 6.62
CA ALA A 90 4.39 6.89 6.38
C ALA A 90 4.34 6.08 7.68
N ALA A 91 5.37 6.13 8.52
CA ALA A 91 5.42 5.39 9.77
C ALA A 91 4.26 5.74 10.71
N VAL A 92 3.97 7.03 10.88
CA VAL A 92 2.88 7.49 11.76
C VAL A 92 1.53 7.08 11.21
N PHE A 93 1.27 7.34 9.93
CA PHE A 93 -0.05 7.08 9.36
C PHE A 93 -0.30 5.60 9.07
N GLU A 94 0.72 4.80 8.71
CA GLU A 94 0.56 3.33 8.59
C GLU A 94 0.29 2.68 9.93
N SER A 95 1.02 3.06 11.00
CA SER A 95 0.73 2.57 12.35
C SER A 95 -0.68 2.95 12.80
N ALA A 96 -1.09 4.21 12.57
CA ALA A 96 -2.44 4.66 12.92
C ALA A 96 -3.51 3.87 12.13
N GLY A 97 -3.32 3.66 10.83
CA GLY A 97 -4.23 2.88 9.99
C GLY A 97 -4.36 1.44 10.45
N ALA A 98 -3.22 0.79 10.74
CA ALA A 98 -3.18 -0.57 11.25
C ALA A 98 -3.95 -0.72 12.56
N LEU A 99 -3.67 0.12 13.55
CA LEU A 99 -4.27 0.03 14.89
C LEU A 99 -5.75 0.41 14.90
N LEU A 100 -6.13 1.44 14.16
CA LEU A 100 -7.49 2.00 14.21
C LEU A 100 -8.47 1.32 13.26
N ALA A 101 -8.02 0.90 12.07
CA ALA A 101 -8.91 0.45 11.00
C ALA A 101 -8.58 -0.94 10.40
N GLY A 102 -7.53 -1.64 10.88
CA GLY A 102 -7.06 -2.91 10.28
C GLY A 102 -7.91 -4.13 10.59
N GLY A 103 -8.74 -4.11 11.63
CA GLY A 103 -9.39 -5.31 12.17
C GLY A 103 -10.33 -6.04 11.21
N ASP A 104 -11.05 -5.33 10.35
CA ASP A 104 -12.04 -5.94 9.43
C ASP A 104 -11.34 -6.84 8.39
N VAL A 105 -10.22 -6.40 7.82
CA VAL A 105 -9.44 -7.16 6.83
C VAL A 105 -8.71 -8.33 7.49
N VAL A 106 -8.19 -8.14 8.71
CA VAL A 106 -7.59 -9.23 9.51
C VAL A 106 -8.58 -10.38 9.67
N GLY A 107 -9.85 -10.08 9.97
CA GLY A 107 -10.90 -11.08 10.07
C GLY A 107 -11.10 -11.91 8.78
N THR A 108 -10.93 -11.30 7.61
CA THR A 108 -11.02 -12.02 6.33
C THR A 108 -9.87 -12.99 6.11
N ILE A 109 -8.63 -12.58 6.41
CA ILE A 109 -7.45 -13.44 6.22
C ILE A 109 -7.41 -14.55 7.27
N SER A 110 -7.76 -14.26 8.52
CA SER A 110 -7.65 -15.22 9.61
C SER A 110 -8.64 -16.39 9.52
N LYS A 111 -9.81 -16.21 8.89
CA LYS A 111 -10.90 -17.20 8.87
C LYS A 111 -11.75 -17.24 7.62
N GLY A 112 -11.55 -16.30 6.68
CA GLY A 112 -12.39 -16.21 5.48
C GLY A 112 -11.91 -17.10 4.33
N ILE A 113 -10.65 -17.52 4.34
CA ILE A 113 -10.01 -18.24 3.23
C ILE A 113 -10.15 -19.76 3.42
N ILE A 114 -9.89 -20.27 4.63
CA ILE A 114 -10.09 -21.67 4.99
C ILE A 114 -11.39 -21.79 5.78
N ASP A 115 -12.19 -22.77 5.42
CA ASP A 115 -13.42 -23.12 6.16
C ASP A 115 -13.04 -23.97 7.37
N PRO A 116 -13.29 -23.52 8.61
CA PRO A 116 -12.93 -24.26 9.82
C PRO A 116 -13.58 -25.63 9.92
N SER A 117 -14.70 -25.87 9.25
CA SER A 117 -15.42 -27.16 9.31
C SER A 117 -14.63 -28.31 8.69
N TYR A 118 -13.67 -28.02 7.81
CA TYR A 118 -12.81 -29.03 7.17
C TYR A 118 -11.50 -29.26 7.92
N VAL A 119 -11.14 -28.38 8.88
CA VAL A 119 -9.90 -28.49 9.69
C VAL A 119 -10.31 -28.52 11.15
N SER A 120 -10.81 -29.67 11.60
CA SER A 120 -11.35 -29.82 12.96
C SER A 120 -10.26 -29.92 14.04
N GLU A 121 -9.04 -30.30 13.67
CA GLU A 121 -7.93 -30.43 14.62
C GLU A 121 -7.19 -29.09 14.79
N PRO A 122 -7.19 -28.51 16.02
CA PRO A 122 -6.58 -27.20 16.28
C PRO A 122 -5.08 -27.15 15.91
N ALA A 123 -4.34 -28.21 16.20
CA ALA A 123 -2.92 -28.28 15.90
C ALA A 123 -2.64 -28.19 14.39
N VAL A 124 -3.40 -28.90 13.57
CA VAL A 124 -3.29 -28.86 12.09
C VAL A 124 -3.56 -27.46 11.56
N PHE A 125 -4.59 -26.79 12.08
CA PHE A 125 -4.92 -25.42 11.69
C PHE A 125 -3.82 -24.43 12.08
N ILE A 126 -3.27 -24.53 13.30
CA ILE A 126 -2.17 -23.69 13.78
C ILE A 126 -0.95 -23.83 12.87
N TRP A 127 -0.56 -25.07 12.56
CA TRP A 127 0.60 -25.31 11.68
C TRP A 127 0.35 -24.87 10.24
N ALA A 128 -0.87 -24.97 9.73
CA ALA A 128 -1.23 -24.45 8.43
C ALA A 128 -1.08 -22.92 8.38
N MET A 129 -1.58 -22.20 9.39
CA MET A 129 -1.43 -20.74 9.47
C MET A 129 0.02 -20.30 9.69
N PHE A 130 0.79 -21.09 10.45
CA PHE A 130 2.22 -20.85 10.66
C PHE A 130 3.01 -21.01 9.34
N ALA A 131 2.76 -22.09 8.59
CA ALA A 131 3.37 -22.32 7.28
C ALA A 131 3.00 -21.23 6.28
N ALA A 132 1.73 -20.77 6.29
CA ALA A 132 1.26 -19.67 5.46
C ALA A 132 2.02 -18.36 5.76
N LEU A 133 2.14 -18.02 7.03
CA LEU A 133 2.84 -16.81 7.48
C LEU A 133 4.33 -16.85 7.12
N LEU A 134 4.98 -17.97 7.38
CA LEU A 134 6.40 -18.18 7.10
C LEU A 134 6.68 -18.15 5.58
N SER A 135 5.87 -18.83 4.78
CA SER A 135 6.02 -18.85 3.32
C SER A 135 5.88 -17.46 2.71
N ALA A 136 4.87 -16.71 3.17
CA ALA A 136 4.65 -15.34 2.70
C ALA A 136 5.82 -14.43 3.09
N ALA A 137 6.33 -14.54 4.32
CA ALA A 137 7.46 -13.74 4.78
C ALA A 137 8.72 -14.03 3.97
N ILE A 138 9.02 -15.31 3.70
CA ILE A 138 10.17 -15.72 2.86
C ILE A 138 10.00 -15.19 1.44
N TRP A 139 8.80 -15.34 0.83
CA TRP A 139 8.54 -14.91 -0.54
C TRP A 139 8.70 -13.39 -0.70
N VAL A 140 8.10 -12.60 0.20
CA VAL A 140 8.19 -11.13 0.17
C VAL A 140 9.61 -10.67 0.45
N ASN A 141 10.34 -11.32 1.36
CA ASN A 141 11.74 -11.02 1.62
C ASN A 141 12.61 -11.24 0.38
N LEU A 142 12.47 -12.40 -0.27
CA LEU A 142 13.17 -12.73 -1.50
C LEU A 142 12.88 -11.69 -2.59
N ALA A 143 11.62 -11.35 -2.79
CA ALA A 143 11.20 -10.34 -3.76
C ALA A 143 11.81 -8.97 -3.46
N THR A 144 11.80 -8.55 -2.20
CA THR A 144 12.41 -7.28 -1.75
C THR A 144 13.93 -7.29 -1.97
N TRP A 145 14.59 -8.41 -1.72
CA TRP A 145 16.03 -8.57 -1.93
C TRP A 145 16.43 -8.40 -3.39
N ILE A 146 15.71 -9.01 -4.32
CA ILE A 146 15.92 -8.86 -5.76
C ILE A 146 15.38 -7.55 -6.33
N GLY A 147 14.64 -6.76 -5.53
CA GLY A 147 14.04 -5.49 -5.93
C GLY A 147 12.79 -5.64 -6.80
N ALA A 148 12.09 -6.76 -6.70
CA ALA A 148 10.82 -7.00 -7.40
C ALA A 148 9.64 -6.50 -6.55
N PRO A 149 8.81 -5.56 -7.05
CA PRO A 149 7.58 -5.16 -6.38
C PRO A 149 6.54 -6.28 -6.54
N VAL A 150 6.33 -7.06 -5.48
CA VAL A 150 5.29 -8.10 -5.42
C VAL A 150 4.13 -7.66 -4.53
N SER A 151 3.01 -8.33 -4.65
CA SER A 151 1.88 -8.15 -3.74
C SER A 151 2.08 -8.98 -2.47
N THR A 152 2.18 -8.32 -1.34
CA THR A 152 2.22 -8.95 -0.01
C THR A 152 0.90 -9.67 0.28
N THR A 153 -0.23 -9.10 -0.12
CA THR A 153 -1.56 -9.71 0.00
C THR A 153 -1.69 -11.01 -0.80
N HIS A 154 -1.22 -11.04 -2.06
CA HIS A 154 -1.22 -12.26 -2.87
C HIS A 154 -0.36 -13.36 -2.24
N SER A 155 0.76 -12.97 -1.64
CA SER A 155 1.67 -13.90 -0.97
C SER A 155 1.00 -14.58 0.23
N VAL A 156 0.30 -13.80 1.07
CA VAL A 156 -0.36 -14.34 2.26
C VAL A 156 -1.61 -15.13 1.90
N VAL A 157 -2.47 -14.60 1.02
CA VAL A 157 -3.69 -15.30 0.58
C VAL A 157 -3.33 -16.61 -0.12
N GLY A 158 -2.32 -16.59 -0.99
CA GLY A 158 -1.79 -17.80 -1.62
C GLY A 158 -1.23 -18.78 -0.60
N GLY A 159 -0.47 -18.28 0.39
CA GLY A 159 0.08 -19.09 1.48
C GLY A 159 -1.01 -19.76 2.31
N VAL A 160 -2.02 -19.01 2.76
CA VAL A 160 -3.15 -19.56 3.54
C VAL A 160 -3.92 -20.61 2.73
N MET A 161 -4.21 -20.33 1.46
CA MET A 161 -4.87 -21.26 0.56
C MET A 161 -4.04 -22.55 0.37
N GLY A 162 -2.73 -22.41 0.10
CA GLY A 162 -1.85 -23.56 -0.15
C GLY A 162 -1.67 -24.45 1.07
N ALA A 163 -1.48 -23.88 2.26
CA ALA A 163 -1.40 -24.64 3.51
C ALA A 163 -2.75 -25.32 3.83
N GLY A 164 -3.88 -24.63 3.60
CA GLY A 164 -5.21 -25.21 3.80
C GLY A 164 -5.48 -26.41 2.88
N ILE A 165 -5.09 -26.30 1.61
CA ILE A 165 -5.19 -27.42 0.64
C ILE A 165 -4.31 -28.60 1.08
N ALA A 166 -3.10 -28.34 1.55
CA ALA A 166 -2.19 -29.37 2.04
C ALA A 166 -2.70 -30.05 3.33
N ALA A 167 -3.37 -29.28 4.20
CA ALA A 167 -3.92 -29.73 5.47
C ALA A 167 -5.21 -30.57 5.32
N ALA A 168 -6.14 -30.15 4.47
CA ALA A 168 -7.48 -30.74 4.41
C ALA A 168 -8.08 -30.85 2.99
N GLY A 169 -7.25 -30.69 1.96
CA GLY A 169 -7.67 -30.81 0.56
C GLY A 169 -8.35 -29.55 -0.01
N MET A 170 -8.74 -29.65 -1.28
CA MET A 170 -9.32 -28.52 -2.03
C MET A 170 -10.68 -28.03 -1.47
N SER A 171 -11.42 -28.89 -0.79
CA SER A 171 -12.70 -28.56 -0.17
C SER A 171 -12.57 -27.68 1.07
N ALA A 172 -11.40 -27.62 1.69
CA ALA A 172 -11.13 -26.73 2.82
C ALA A 172 -11.09 -25.23 2.43
N VAL A 173 -10.93 -24.93 1.14
CA VAL A 173 -10.88 -23.54 0.67
C VAL A 173 -12.29 -23.00 0.46
N ASN A 174 -12.56 -21.84 1.05
CA ASN A 174 -13.80 -21.09 0.82
C ASN A 174 -13.78 -20.43 -0.57
N TRP A 175 -14.11 -21.19 -1.61
CA TRP A 175 -14.06 -20.74 -3.00
C TRP A 175 -14.92 -19.51 -3.30
N PRO A 176 -16.15 -19.37 -2.74
CA PRO A 176 -16.91 -18.13 -2.88
C PRO A 176 -16.17 -16.91 -2.37
N LYS A 177 -15.53 -16.99 -1.20
CA LYS A 177 -14.74 -15.88 -0.64
C LYS A 177 -13.48 -15.64 -1.45
N MET A 178 -12.80 -16.70 -1.88
CA MET A 178 -11.62 -16.59 -2.76
C MET A 178 -11.97 -15.92 -4.09
N SER A 179 -13.13 -16.23 -4.67
CA SER A 179 -13.59 -15.57 -5.91
C SER A 179 -13.83 -14.07 -5.71
N GLN A 180 -14.43 -13.67 -4.58
CA GLN A 180 -14.59 -12.25 -4.22
C GLN A 180 -13.23 -11.54 -4.07
N ILE A 181 -12.27 -12.17 -3.39
CA ILE A 181 -10.91 -11.65 -3.21
C ILE A 181 -10.23 -11.52 -4.58
N ALA A 182 -10.25 -12.55 -5.41
CA ALA A 182 -9.66 -12.54 -6.75
C ALA A 182 -10.29 -11.48 -7.67
N ALA A 183 -11.63 -11.33 -7.63
CA ALA A 183 -12.32 -10.27 -8.35
C ALA A 183 -11.88 -8.88 -7.89
N SER A 184 -11.68 -8.69 -6.58
CA SER A 184 -11.20 -7.42 -6.03
C SER A 184 -9.79 -7.05 -6.54
N TRP A 185 -8.94 -8.02 -6.79
CA TRP A 185 -7.58 -7.81 -7.32
C TRP A 185 -7.56 -7.32 -8.78
N VAL A 186 -8.61 -7.64 -9.56
CA VAL A 186 -8.79 -7.15 -10.92
C VAL A 186 -9.52 -5.79 -10.91
N ILE A 187 -10.57 -5.67 -10.11
CA ILE A 187 -11.41 -4.47 -10.07
C ILE A 187 -10.66 -3.29 -9.46
N SER A 188 -9.90 -3.51 -8.37
CA SER A 188 -9.28 -2.40 -7.63
C SER A 188 -8.23 -1.61 -8.43
N PRO A 189 -7.30 -2.18 -9.22
CA PRO A 189 -6.39 -1.37 -10.03
C PRO A 189 -7.11 -0.65 -11.18
N VAL A 190 -8.17 -1.22 -11.75
CA VAL A 190 -9.01 -0.56 -12.76
C VAL A 190 -9.72 0.64 -12.16
N LEU A 191 -10.35 0.45 -10.99
CA LEU A 191 -11.02 1.52 -10.25
C LEU A 191 -10.05 2.63 -9.87
N GLY A 192 -8.86 2.29 -9.33
CA GLY A 192 -7.81 3.26 -9.05
C GLY A 192 -7.39 4.05 -10.29
N GLY A 193 -7.24 3.38 -11.43
CA GLY A 193 -6.95 4.02 -12.72
C GLY A 193 -8.03 4.98 -13.18
N LEU A 194 -9.31 4.59 -13.09
CA LEU A 194 -10.45 5.43 -13.47
C LEU A 194 -10.56 6.66 -12.56
N ILE A 195 -10.47 6.48 -11.24
CA ILE A 195 -10.52 7.59 -10.27
C ILE A 195 -9.36 8.57 -10.52
N ALA A 196 -8.14 8.07 -10.76
CA ALA A 196 -6.98 8.92 -11.06
C ALA A 196 -7.16 9.72 -12.37
N ALA A 197 -7.72 9.09 -13.39
CA ALA A 197 -8.04 9.74 -14.65
C ALA A 197 -9.12 10.83 -14.49
N LEU A 198 -10.16 10.56 -13.70
CA LEU A 198 -11.23 11.51 -13.38
C LEU A 198 -10.69 12.73 -12.62
N PHE A 199 -9.87 12.53 -11.59
CA PHE A 199 -9.22 13.64 -10.88
C PHE A 199 -8.33 14.45 -11.79
N LEU A 200 -7.55 13.81 -12.66
CA LEU A 200 -6.70 14.52 -13.60
C LEU A 200 -7.52 15.32 -14.63
N TRP A 201 -8.62 14.74 -15.12
CA TRP A 201 -9.56 15.44 -16.00
C TRP A 201 -10.16 16.66 -15.31
N PHE A 202 -10.67 16.49 -14.10
CA PHE A 202 -11.25 17.58 -13.30
C PHE A 202 -10.23 18.72 -13.07
N ILE A 203 -9.03 18.41 -12.59
CA ILE A 203 -8.00 19.42 -12.33
C ILE A 203 -7.55 20.12 -13.62
N LYS A 204 -7.48 19.39 -14.74
CA LYS A 204 -7.16 20.04 -16.01
C LYS A 204 -8.25 20.99 -16.45
N SER A 205 -9.51 20.55 -16.45
CA SER A 205 -10.65 21.35 -16.90
C SER A 205 -10.93 22.54 -16.00
N GLN A 206 -10.81 22.39 -14.68
CA GLN A 206 -11.19 23.43 -13.71
C GLN A 206 -10.02 24.32 -13.28
N VAL A 207 -8.77 23.89 -13.48
CA VAL A 207 -7.59 24.63 -13.00
C VAL A 207 -6.56 24.86 -14.11
N SER A 208 -5.99 23.81 -14.67
CA SER A 208 -4.80 23.92 -15.51
C SER A 208 -5.05 24.51 -16.90
N ASP A 209 -6.26 24.36 -17.45
CA ASP A 209 -6.62 24.81 -18.79
C ASP A 209 -7.47 26.11 -18.76
N LYS A 210 -7.72 26.69 -17.57
CA LYS A 210 -8.33 28.02 -17.41
C LYS A 210 -7.36 29.14 -17.85
N SER A 211 -7.89 30.28 -18.27
CA SER A 211 -7.11 31.47 -18.61
C SER A 211 -6.33 31.98 -17.38
N ASP A 212 -7.00 32.20 -16.26
CA ASP A 212 -6.39 32.52 -14.98
C ASP A 212 -6.28 31.22 -14.12
N LYS A 213 -5.12 30.59 -14.23
CA LYS A 213 -4.80 29.31 -13.58
C LYS A 213 -4.57 29.49 -12.07
N ILE A 214 -3.98 30.61 -11.69
CA ILE A 214 -3.65 30.88 -10.28
C ILE A 214 -4.92 31.15 -9.49
N SER A 215 -5.84 31.97 -10.00
CA SER A 215 -7.13 32.21 -9.36
C SER A 215 -7.97 30.94 -9.26
N ALA A 216 -7.99 30.13 -10.32
CA ALA A 216 -8.62 28.82 -10.30
C ALA A 216 -7.99 27.87 -9.26
N ALA A 217 -6.66 27.84 -9.14
CA ALA A 217 -5.96 27.03 -8.15
C ALA A 217 -6.26 27.51 -6.70
N ARG A 218 -6.29 28.82 -6.46
CA ARG A 218 -6.67 29.42 -5.16
C ARG A 218 -8.06 29.00 -4.71
N ARG A 219 -8.98 28.74 -5.65
CA ARG A 219 -10.34 28.27 -5.36
C ARG A 219 -10.38 26.76 -5.10
N TRP A 220 -9.81 25.96 -6.03
CA TRP A 220 -10.00 24.50 -6.04
C TRP A 220 -9.04 23.72 -5.15
N VAL A 221 -7.78 24.17 -5.00
CA VAL A 221 -6.79 23.42 -4.20
C VAL A 221 -7.20 23.36 -2.72
N PRO A 222 -7.59 24.47 -2.05
CA PRO A 222 -8.07 24.39 -0.67
C PRO A 222 -9.31 23.50 -0.53
N LEU A 223 -10.24 23.57 -1.48
CA LEU A 223 -11.47 22.77 -1.46
C LEU A 223 -11.17 21.27 -1.59
N LEU A 224 -10.26 20.88 -2.47
CA LEU A 224 -9.85 19.49 -2.61
C LEU A 224 -9.21 18.95 -1.33
N ILE A 225 -8.36 19.73 -0.65
CA ILE A 225 -7.78 19.33 0.63
C ILE A 225 -8.88 19.20 1.69
N ALA A 226 -9.80 20.16 1.75
CA ALA A 226 -10.89 20.19 2.71
C ALA A 226 -11.84 18.99 2.54
N ILE A 227 -12.23 18.66 1.31
CA ILE A 227 -13.06 17.48 1.01
C ILE A 227 -12.33 16.20 1.44
N MET A 228 -11.05 16.09 1.14
CA MET A 228 -10.24 14.93 1.51
C MET A 228 -10.16 14.76 3.04
N ALA A 229 -9.92 15.85 3.78
CA ALA A 229 -9.87 15.85 5.24
C ALA A 229 -11.23 15.49 5.87
N GLY A 230 -12.32 16.07 5.35
CA GLY A 230 -13.68 15.80 5.82
C GLY A 230 -14.10 14.34 5.57
N ALA A 231 -13.89 13.83 4.35
CA ALA A 231 -14.19 12.45 4.01
C ALA A 231 -13.37 11.46 4.85
N PHE A 232 -12.09 11.75 5.08
CA PHE A 232 -11.23 10.93 5.94
C PHE A 232 -11.69 10.95 7.40
N SER A 233 -12.05 12.11 7.93
CA SER A 233 -12.57 12.25 9.30
C SER A 233 -13.89 11.49 9.50
N THR A 234 -14.80 11.54 8.52
CA THR A 234 -16.02 10.72 8.52
C THR A 234 -15.69 9.22 8.54
N TYR A 235 -14.79 8.77 7.66
CA TYR A 235 -14.36 7.37 7.62
C TYR A 235 -13.74 6.93 8.95
N LEU A 236 -12.86 7.75 9.52
CA LEU A 236 -12.20 7.46 10.79
C LEU A 236 -13.20 7.37 11.94
N SER A 237 -14.22 8.23 11.96
CA SER A 237 -15.29 8.22 12.97
C SER A 237 -16.12 6.94 12.89
N VAL A 238 -16.49 6.49 11.68
CA VAL A 238 -17.32 5.30 11.49
C VAL A 238 -16.56 3.99 11.70
N LYS A 239 -15.30 3.92 11.26
CA LYS A 239 -14.52 2.67 11.26
C LYS A 239 -13.39 2.66 12.30
N GLY A 240 -12.62 3.74 12.41
CA GLY A 240 -11.45 3.79 13.28
C GLY A 240 -11.81 3.83 14.75
N LEU A 241 -12.79 4.63 15.13
CA LEU A 241 -13.19 4.81 16.53
C LEU A 241 -14.23 3.79 17.00
N LYS A 242 -14.78 2.94 16.13
CA LYS A 242 -15.83 1.96 16.42
C LYS A 242 -15.53 1.06 17.62
N LYS A 243 -14.25 0.76 17.87
CA LYS A 243 -13.80 -0.07 19.00
C LYS A 243 -13.83 0.67 20.33
N ILE A 244 -13.78 2.00 20.31
CA ILE A 244 -13.72 2.86 21.50
C ILE A 244 -15.07 3.50 21.75
N ILE A 245 -15.67 4.09 20.71
CA ILE A 245 -16.94 4.83 20.79
C ILE A 245 -17.77 4.45 19.56
N LYS A 246 -19.02 4.05 19.79
CA LYS A 246 -19.99 3.84 18.70
C LYS A 246 -20.51 5.20 18.25
N ILE A 247 -20.07 5.66 17.09
CA ILE A 247 -20.50 6.90 16.44
C ILE A 247 -21.48 6.53 15.34
N ASP A 248 -22.68 7.09 15.37
CA ASP A 248 -23.66 6.95 14.30
C ASP A 248 -23.25 7.72 13.05
N LEU A 249 -23.86 7.39 11.91
CA LEU A 249 -23.49 7.98 10.62
C LEU A 249 -23.74 9.50 10.59
N GLU A 250 -24.81 9.96 11.21
CA GLU A 250 -25.16 11.41 11.23
C GLU A 250 -24.09 12.21 11.95
N THR A 251 -23.70 11.77 13.14
CA THR A 251 -22.60 12.39 13.92
C THR A 251 -21.27 12.33 13.15
N ALA A 252 -20.97 11.21 12.51
CA ALA A 252 -19.75 11.07 11.71
C ALA A 252 -19.73 12.03 10.50
N LEU A 253 -20.87 12.22 9.83
CA LEU A 253 -21.01 13.19 8.75
C LEU A 253 -20.89 14.64 9.25
N LEU A 254 -21.42 14.94 10.42
CA LEU A 254 -21.27 16.26 11.06
C LEU A 254 -19.80 16.54 11.41
N ILE A 255 -19.10 15.57 12.01
CA ILE A 255 -17.65 15.66 12.26
C ILE A 255 -16.89 15.90 10.96
N GLY A 256 -17.24 15.17 9.91
CA GLY A 256 -16.65 15.35 8.58
C GLY A 256 -16.91 16.76 7.99
N ALA A 257 -18.13 17.28 8.12
CA ALA A 257 -18.46 18.61 7.66
C ALA A 257 -17.72 19.72 8.43
N ILE A 258 -17.61 19.59 9.75
CA ILE A 258 -16.83 20.50 10.60
C ILE A 258 -15.35 20.44 10.20
N THR A 259 -14.79 19.25 10.04
CA THR A 259 -13.38 19.07 9.61
C THR A 259 -13.15 19.69 8.24
N LEU A 260 -14.06 19.49 7.28
CA LEU A 260 -14.01 20.11 5.97
C LEU A 260 -13.96 21.64 6.09
N ALA A 261 -14.85 22.24 6.90
CA ALA A 261 -14.89 23.69 7.09
C ALA A 261 -13.57 24.21 7.70
N ILE A 262 -13.07 23.55 8.74
CA ILE A 262 -11.80 23.91 9.41
C ILE A 262 -10.64 23.85 8.42
N PHE A 263 -10.48 22.73 7.68
CA PHE A 263 -9.40 22.60 6.71
C PHE A 263 -9.51 23.58 5.55
N TYR A 264 -10.73 23.91 5.10
CA TYR A 264 -10.92 24.95 4.10
C TYR A 264 -10.46 26.32 4.58
N LEU A 265 -10.83 26.70 5.81
CA LEU A 265 -10.44 27.96 6.42
C LEU A 265 -8.93 28.08 6.64
N ILE A 266 -8.26 26.99 7.01
CA ILE A 266 -6.81 26.94 7.21
C ILE A 266 -6.08 26.97 5.86
N THR A 267 -6.50 26.15 4.91
CA THR A 267 -5.75 25.95 3.66
C THR A 267 -5.95 27.09 2.66
N LYS A 268 -7.08 27.78 2.70
CA LYS A 268 -7.37 28.91 1.79
C LYS A 268 -6.34 30.05 1.90
N PRO A 269 -6.04 30.60 3.10
CA PRO A 269 -4.99 31.63 3.24
C PRO A 269 -3.60 31.07 2.95
N LEU A 270 -3.33 29.80 3.28
CA LEU A 270 -2.05 29.15 3.03
C LEU A 270 -1.74 29.08 1.52
N ILE A 271 -2.70 28.61 0.72
CA ILE A 271 -2.56 28.52 -0.74
C ILE A 271 -2.51 29.93 -1.36
N ARG A 272 -3.26 30.90 -0.81
CA ARG A 272 -3.20 32.28 -1.27
C ARG A 272 -1.80 32.86 -1.08
N ARG A 273 -1.22 32.75 0.12
CA ARG A 273 0.16 33.19 0.42
C ARG A 273 1.19 32.49 -0.46
N GLN A 274 1.08 31.16 -0.59
CA GLN A 274 2.00 30.37 -1.42
C GLN A 274 1.96 30.79 -2.90
N SER A 275 0.82 31.27 -3.38
CA SER A 275 0.62 31.65 -4.78
C SER A 275 0.90 33.13 -5.07
N GLU A 276 1.24 33.94 -4.07
CA GLU A 276 1.62 35.35 -4.24
C GLU A 276 2.90 35.46 -5.06
N GLY A 277 2.91 36.33 -6.05
CA GLY A 277 4.03 36.54 -6.97
C GLY A 277 4.28 35.40 -7.97
N MET A 278 3.45 34.34 -7.99
CA MET A 278 3.60 33.28 -8.98
C MET A 278 3.08 33.71 -10.35
N GLU A 279 3.84 33.43 -11.40
CA GLU A 279 3.41 33.57 -12.78
C GLU A 279 2.19 32.68 -13.09
N ASN A 280 1.28 33.13 -13.94
CA ASN A 280 0.10 32.37 -14.37
C ASN A 280 0.46 31.25 -15.34
N THR A 281 1.22 30.26 -14.88
CA THR A 281 1.74 29.15 -15.68
C THR A 281 1.29 27.79 -15.16
N LYS A 282 1.31 26.77 -16.02
CA LYS A 282 1.09 25.36 -15.61
C LYS A 282 2.17 24.86 -14.64
N LYS A 283 3.36 25.48 -14.61
CA LYS A 283 4.43 25.16 -13.67
C LYS A 283 4.08 25.61 -12.25
N SER A 284 3.55 26.81 -12.13
CA SER A 284 3.07 27.38 -10.84
C SER A 284 1.93 26.54 -10.25
N VAL A 285 0.93 26.18 -11.08
CA VAL A 285 -0.16 25.28 -10.62
C VAL A 285 0.41 23.95 -10.09
N ARG A 286 1.36 23.33 -10.78
CA ARG A 286 1.99 22.08 -10.30
C ARG A 286 2.66 22.25 -8.95
N ALA A 287 3.28 23.40 -8.69
CA ALA A 287 3.91 23.69 -7.40
C ALA A 287 2.89 23.78 -6.26
N LEU A 288 1.70 24.34 -6.51
CA LEU A 288 0.60 24.43 -5.53
C LEU A 288 0.04 23.06 -5.15
N PHE A 289 0.20 22.02 -5.99
CA PHE A 289 -0.21 20.65 -5.69
C PHE A 289 0.77 19.88 -4.79
N LYS A 290 1.87 20.47 -4.31
CA LYS A 290 2.75 19.81 -3.34
C LYS A 290 2.05 19.57 -2.01
N ILE A 291 1.31 20.53 -1.47
CA ILE A 291 0.57 20.40 -0.21
C ILE A 291 -0.53 19.34 -0.33
N PRO A 292 -1.45 19.37 -1.31
CA PRO A 292 -2.44 18.30 -1.49
C PRO A 292 -1.80 16.91 -1.61
N LEU A 293 -0.65 16.80 -2.29
CA LEU A 293 0.08 15.54 -2.44
C LEU A 293 0.59 14.99 -1.11
N ILE A 294 1.06 15.85 -0.19
CA ILE A 294 1.48 15.44 1.16
C ILE A 294 0.29 14.85 1.92
N PHE A 295 -0.86 15.51 1.89
CA PHE A 295 -2.08 14.99 2.51
C PHE A 295 -2.54 13.68 1.88
N ALA A 296 -2.50 13.56 0.54
CA ALA A 296 -2.86 12.34 -0.15
C ALA A 296 -1.90 11.17 0.17
N ALA A 297 -0.61 11.45 0.32
CA ALA A 297 0.38 10.44 0.72
C ALA A 297 0.17 9.97 2.16
N ALA A 298 -0.16 10.87 3.08
CA ALA A 298 -0.52 10.52 4.45
C ALA A 298 -1.81 9.67 4.50
N LEU A 299 -2.83 10.05 3.73
CA LEU A 299 -4.07 9.28 3.61
C LEU A 299 -3.84 7.90 3.01
N LEU A 300 -3.00 7.81 1.98
CA LEU A 300 -2.64 6.52 1.37
C LEU A 300 -1.85 5.64 2.33
N SER A 301 -0.93 6.21 3.10
CA SER A 301 -0.20 5.47 4.14
C SER A 301 -1.14 4.94 5.22
N PHE A 302 -2.13 5.74 5.65
CA PHE A 302 -3.15 5.27 6.58
C PHE A 302 -3.99 4.12 5.98
N ALA A 303 -4.46 4.29 4.75
CA ALA A 303 -5.25 3.28 4.04
C ALA A 303 -4.46 1.96 3.86
N HIS A 304 -3.18 2.07 3.52
CA HIS A 304 -2.26 0.93 3.41
C HIS A 304 -2.13 0.20 4.75
N GLY A 305 -1.79 0.92 5.83
CA GLY A 305 -1.71 0.32 7.16
C GLY A 305 -3.00 -0.40 7.57
N ALA A 306 -4.16 0.18 7.27
CA ALA A 306 -5.47 -0.41 7.54
C ALA A 306 -5.77 -1.69 6.74
N ASN A 307 -5.22 -1.83 5.53
CA ASN A 307 -5.40 -3.04 4.71
C ASN A 307 -4.31 -4.07 4.96
N ASP A 308 -3.06 -3.65 4.86
CA ASP A 308 -1.93 -4.56 4.69
C ASP A 308 -1.37 -5.09 6.01
N VAL A 309 -1.72 -4.48 7.16
CA VAL A 309 -1.43 -5.09 8.48
C VAL A 309 -2.04 -6.48 8.60
N ALA A 310 -3.14 -6.74 7.94
CA ALA A 310 -3.82 -8.03 7.92
C ALA A 310 -2.98 -9.15 7.31
N ASN A 311 -2.03 -8.82 6.44
CA ASN A 311 -1.12 -9.79 5.83
C ASN A 311 -0.13 -10.39 6.84
N ALA A 312 0.23 -9.67 7.90
CA ALA A 312 1.05 -10.21 9.01
C ALA A 312 0.18 -10.70 10.17
N VAL A 313 -0.82 -9.89 10.54
CA VAL A 313 -1.65 -10.11 11.72
C VAL A 313 -2.72 -11.19 11.50
N GLY A 314 -3.21 -11.39 10.27
CA GLY A 314 -4.28 -12.35 9.97
C GLY A 314 -3.94 -13.78 10.40
N PRO A 315 -2.90 -14.39 9.82
CA PRO A 315 -2.49 -15.74 10.23
C PRO A 315 -2.03 -15.80 11.69
N LEU A 316 -1.33 -14.76 12.21
CA LEU A 316 -0.90 -14.70 13.60
C LEU A 316 -2.10 -14.68 14.57
N ALA A 317 -3.12 -13.87 14.29
CA ALA A 317 -4.33 -13.82 15.11
C ALA A 317 -5.11 -15.13 15.08
N ALA A 318 -5.11 -15.83 13.94
CA ALA A 318 -5.70 -17.16 13.82
C ALA A 318 -4.98 -18.18 14.71
N ILE A 319 -3.64 -18.17 14.72
CA ILE A 319 -2.83 -19.05 15.57
C ILE A 319 -3.10 -18.79 17.05
N VAL A 320 -2.98 -17.53 17.47
CA VAL A 320 -3.17 -17.14 18.86
C VAL A 320 -4.56 -17.54 19.36
N HIS A 321 -5.59 -17.18 18.59
CA HIS A 321 -6.97 -17.46 18.98
C HIS A 321 -7.29 -18.95 19.08
N THR A 322 -6.79 -19.76 18.10
CA THR A 322 -7.01 -21.20 18.11
C THR A 322 -6.25 -21.88 19.25
N ALA A 323 -5.04 -21.43 19.56
CA ALA A 323 -4.26 -21.95 20.68
C ALA A 323 -4.88 -21.61 22.05
N GLU A 324 -5.42 -20.39 22.21
CA GLU A 324 -6.11 -19.97 23.44
C GLU A 324 -7.47 -20.63 23.63
N ALA A 325 -8.23 -20.82 22.54
CA ALA A 325 -9.57 -21.41 22.59
C ALA A 325 -9.56 -22.95 22.66
N GLY A 326 -8.50 -23.59 22.21
CA GLY A 326 -8.43 -25.06 22.09
C GLY A 326 -9.30 -25.63 20.98
N GLU A 327 -9.91 -24.78 20.15
CA GLU A 327 -10.79 -25.16 19.03
C GLU A 327 -10.70 -24.16 17.87
N VAL A 328 -11.03 -24.60 16.67
CA VAL A 328 -11.06 -23.72 15.49
C VAL A 328 -12.41 -23.00 15.41
N ILE A 329 -12.47 -21.75 15.87
CA ILE A 329 -13.70 -20.97 15.97
C ILE A 329 -13.87 -20.00 14.80
N ALA A 330 -15.10 -19.85 14.32
CA ALA A 330 -15.46 -18.95 13.22
C ALA A 330 -15.31 -17.44 13.55
N LYS A 331 -15.22 -17.03 14.83
CA LYS A 331 -15.08 -15.63 15.24
C LYS A 331 -13.77 -15.42 15.99
N VAL A 332 -12.78 -14.81 15.34
CA VAL A 332 -11.47 -14.52 15.95
C VAL A 332 -11.52 -13.16 16.65
N SER A 333 -11.18 -13.16 17.94
CA SER A 333 -10.82 -11.95 18.68
C SER A 333 -9.35 -11.61 18.40
N ILE A 334 -9.06 -10.38 18.03
CA ILE A 334 -7.69 -9.95 17.72
C ILE A 334 -7.12 -9.24 18.95
N PRO A 335 -6.16 -9.84 19.68
CA PRO A 335 -5.52 -9.18 20.80
C PRO A 335 -4.80 -7.90 20.36
N ILE A 336 -4.83 -6.86 21.20
CA ILE A 336 -4.20 -5.56 20.88
C ILE A 336 -2.70 -5.73 20.65
N TRP A 337 -2.01 -6.58 21.42
CA TRP A 337 -0.58 -6.80 21.27
C TRP A 337 -0.20 -7.37 19.89
N VAL A 338 -1.07 -8.20 19.29
CA VAL A 338 -0.88 -8.72 17.91
C VAL A 338 -0.95 -7.59 16.90
N MET A 339 -1.94 -6.68 17.05
CA MET A 339 -2.04 -5.48 16.20
C MET A 339 -0.84 -4.55 16.36
N VAL A 340 -0.32 -4.41 17.57
CA VAL A 340 0.86 -3.60 17.89
C VAL A 340 2.11 -4.15 17.19
N ILE A 341 2.34 -5.47 17.23
CA ILE A 341 3.44 -6.13 16.50
C ILE A 341 3.34 -5.82 15.00
N GLY A 342 2.15 -5.96 14.42
CA GLY A 342 1.92 -5.65 13.00
C GLY A 342 2.18 -4.18 12.66
N ALA A 343 1.60 -3.26 13.41
CA ALA A 343 1.71 -1.82 13.18
C ALA A 343 3.16 -1.30 13.31
N PHE A 344 3.85 -1.69 14.38
CA PHE A 344 5.25 -1.30 14.55
C PHE A 344 6.18 -2.02 13.58
N GLY A 345 5.89 -3.29 13.24
CA GLY A 345 6.64 -4.02 12.22
C GLY A 345 6.61 -3.33 10.87
N LEU A 346 5.43 -2.89 10.40
CA LEU A 346 5.28 -2.06 9.19
C LEU A 346 6.16 -0.82 9.28
N SER A 347 6.06 -0.07 10.39
CA SER A 347 6.82 1.18 10.57
C SER A 347 8.33 0.96 10.65
N PHE A 348 8.81 -0.05 11.35
CA PHE A 348 10.24 -0.38 11.37
C PHE A 348 10.72 -0.83 9.99
N GLY A 349 9.95 -1.65 9.28
CA GLY A 349 10.28 -2.12 7.93
C GLY A 349 10.49 -0.97 6.95
N LEU A 350 9.52 -0.04 6.91
CA LEU A 350 9.61 1.11 6.01
C LEU A 350 10.75 2.08 6.37
N LEU A 351 11.01 2.30 7.66
CA LEU A 351 12.10 3.18 8.10
C LEU A 351 13.47 2.60 7.78
N LEU A 352 13.66 1.30 8.00
CA LEU A 352 14.96 0.63 7.84
C LEU A 352 15.29 0.34 6.37
N PHE A 353 14.32 -0.17 5.59
CA PHE A 353 14.56 -0.74 4.26
C PHE A 353 13.88 0.03 3.12
N GLY A 354 12.86 0.84 3.41
CA GLY A 354 12.08 1.61 2.44
C GLY A 354 12.88 2.56 1.54
N PRO A 355 13.92 3.27 2.02
CA PRO A 355 14.65 4.23 1.18
C PRO A 355 15.22 3.68 -0.12
N LYS A 356 15.59 2.38 -0.14
CA LYS A 356 16.11 1.71 -1.35
C LYS A 356 15.02 1.59 -2.40
N LEU A 357 13.83 1.11 -2.02
CA LEU A 357 12.71 0.90 -2.94
C LEU A 357 12.06 2.23 -3.37
N ILE A 358 11.93 3.20 -2.48
CA ILE A 358 11.41 4.53 -2.81
C ILE A 358 12.26 5.18 -3.92
N ARG A 359 13.60 5.10 -3.84
CA ARG A 359 14.50 5.63 -4.88
C ARG A 359 14.31 4.88 -6.20
N MET A 360 14.28 3.55 -6.15
CA MET A 360 14.11 2.71 -7.33
C MET A 360 12.80 3.01 -8.06
N VAL A 361 11.68 3.03 -7.34
CA VAL A 361 10.34 3.26 -7.90
C VAL A 361 10.20 4.71 -8.38
N GLY A 362 10.66 5.69 -7.60
CA GLY A 362 10.59 7.12 -7.93
C GLY A 362 11.36 7.49 -9.21
N GLU A 363 12.45 6.78 -9.52
CA GLU A 363 13.26 7.03 -10.70
C GLU A 363 12.81 6.24 -11.95
N GLN A 364 12.23 5.05 -11.77
CA GLN A 364 12.01 4.10 -12.87
C GLN A 364 10.60 4.14 -13.44
N ILE A 365 9.54 4.33 -12.62
CA ILE A 365 8.17 4.11 -13.11
C ILE A 365 7.64 5.30 -13.90
N THR A 366 7.73 6.52 -13.41
CA THR A 366 7.43 7.75 -14.18
C THR A 366 7.95 8.99 -13.43
N LYS A 367 8.48 9.97 -14.18
CA LYS A 367 8.69 11.32 -13.63
C LYS A 367 7.34 12.00 -13.44
N LEU A 368 6.68 11.71 -12.32
CA LEU A 368 5.44 12.35 -11.94
C LEU A 368 5.72 13.77 -11.46
N ASN A 369 4.93 14.72 -11.91
CA ASN A 369 4.89 16.04 -11.28
C ASN A 369 3.91 16.02 -10.09
N PRO A 370 3.96 17.00 -9.16
CA PRO A 370 3.13 17.00 -7.95
C PRO A 370 1.63 16.82 -8.22
N LEU A 371 1.09 17.44 -9.25
CA LEU A 371 -0.33 17.34 -9.62
C LEU A 371 -0.73 15.92 -10.02
N ARG A 372 0.11 15.23 -10.82
CA ARG A 372 -0.17 13.86 -11.26
C ARG A 372 0.04 12.86 -10.12
N ALA A 373 1.11 13.07 -9.34
CA ALA A 373 1.37 12.28 -8.15
C ALA A 373 0.21 12.38 -7.14
N TYR A 374 -0.38 13.56 -6.99
CA TYR A 374 -1.60 13.76 -6.20
C TYR A 374 -2.77 12.93 -6.71
N CYS A 375 -3.06 12.94 -8.03
CA CYS A 375 -4.13 12.14 -8.60
C CYS A 375 -3.90 10.63 -8.36
N VAL A 376 -2.65 10.16 -8.47
CA VAL A 376 -2.28 8.77 -8.21
C VAL A 376 -2.47 8.43 -6.72
N ALA A 377 -1.88 9.20 -5.82
CA ALA A 377 -1.92 8.91 -4.38
C ALA A 377 -3.35 8.97 -3.83
N LEU A 378 -4.12 10.00 -4.21
CA LEU A 378 -5.50 10.13 -3.76
C LEU A 378 -6.41 9.02 -4.28
N SER A 379 -6.28 8.66 -5.56
CA SER A 379 -7.09 7.58 -6.13
C SER A 379 -6.76 6.22 -5.50
N ALA A 380 -5.48 5.97 -5.25
CA ALA A 380 -5.05 4.75 -4.55
C ALA A 380 -5.59 4.72 -3.12
N ALA A 381 -5.49 5.83 -2.38
CA ALA A 381 -6.04 5.94 -1.03
C ALA A 381 -7.55 5.65 -0.99
N ILE A 382 -8.33 6.28 -1.86
CA ILE A 382 -9.78 6.07 -1.95
C ILE A 382 -10.09 4.60 -2.25
N THR A 383 -9.40 4.00 -3.21
CA THR A 383 -9.65 2.61 -3.61
C THR A 383 -9.31 1.62 -2.49
N VAL A 384 -8.18 1.82 -1.79
CA VAL A 384 -7.78 0.96 -0.64
C VAL A 384 -8.75 1.14 0.53
N ILE A 385 -9.21 2.37 0.83
CA ILE A 385 -10.21 2.64 1.87
C ILE A 385 -11.53 1.93 1.57
N ILE A 386 -12.02 1.98 0.33
CA ILE A 386 -13.24 1.29 -0.10
C ILE A 386 -13.07 -0.23 0.07
N ALA A 387 -11.94 -0.79 -0.35
CA ALA A 387 -11.66 -2.21 -0.20
C ALA A 387 -11.59 -2.62 1.29
N SER A 388 -10.92 -1.84 2.13
CA SER A 388 -10.84 -2.07 3.59
C SER A 388 -12.21 -1.98 4.26
N TRP A 389 -13.08 -1.05 3.80
CA TRP A 389 -14.47 -0.98 4.26
C TRP A 389 -15.24 -2.25 3.96
N LEU A 390 -15.03 -2.83 2.78
CA LEU A 390 -15.64 -4.10 2.36
C LEU A 390 -14.94 -5.33 2.95
N ALA A 391 -13.96 -5.13 3.84
CA ALA A 391 -13.12 -6.18 4.41
C ALA A 391 -12.42 -7.06 3.34
N LEU A 392 -12.05 -6.46 2.21
CA LEU A 392 -11.38 -7.15 1.10
C LEU A 392 -9.86 -6.90 1.19
N PRO A 393 -9.04 -7.94 1.29
CA PRO A 393 -7.60 -7.83 1.18
C PRO A 393 -7.20 -7.55 -0.28
N VAL A 394 -6.70 -6.35 -0.53
CA VAL A 394 -6.30 -5.90 -1.87
C VAL A 394 -4.81 -5.57 -1.92
N SER A 395 -4.26 -5.48 -3.11
CA SER A 395 -2.87 -5.08 -3.31
C SER A 395 -2.76 -3.57 -3.53
N SER A 396 -2.20 -2.87 -2.57
CA SER A 396 -1.86 -1.44 -2.66
C SER A 396 -0.90 -1.17 -3.83
N THR A 397 0.04 -2.07 -4.10
CA THR A 397 0.96 -2.00 -5.25
C THR A 397 0.20 -2.01 -6.58
N HIS A 398 -0.77 -2.92 -6.74
CA HIS A 398 -1.57 -3.03 -7.98
C HIS A 398 -2.43 -1.79 -8.20
N ILE A 399 -3.03 -1.27 -7.13
CA ILE A 399 -3.87 -0.07 -7.18
C ILE A 399 -3.03 1.15 -7.56
N ALA A 400 -1.87 1.34 -6.94
CA ALA A 400 -0.96 2.45 -7.25
C ALA A 400 -0.49 2.40 -8.72
N VAL A 401 -0.13 1.23 -9.22
CA VAL A 401 0.23 1.01 -10.60
C VAL A 401 -0.94 1.28 -11.54
N GLY A 402 -2.14 0.77 -11.22
CA GLY A 402 -3.37 1.06 -11.97
C GLY A 402 -3.64 2.56 -12.07
N ALA A 403 -3.48 3.30 -10.96
CA ALA A 403 -3.63 4.75 -10.93
C ALA A 403 -2.60 5.49 -11.81
N VAL A 404 -1.34 5.04 -11.82
CA VAL A 404 -0.30 5.58 -12.72
C VAL A 404 -0.68 5.36 -14.19
N PHE A 405 -1.18 4.17 -14.54
CA PHE A 405 -1.66 3.88 -15.89
C PHE A 405 -2.88 4.70 -16.27
N GLY A 406 -3.83 4.89 -15.35
CA GLY A 406 -5.01 5.73 -15.58
C GLY A 406 -4.63 7.17 -15.93
N VAL A 407 -3.70 7.77 -15.17
CA VAL A 407 -3.11 9.09 -15.49
C VAL A 407 -2.41 9.07 -16.84
N GLY A 408 -1.68 8.01 -17.16
CA GLY A 408 -0.96 7.86 -18.43
C GLY A 408 -1.89 7.77 -19.63
N PHE A 409 -2.88 6.88 -19.59
CA PHE A 409 -3.87 6.69 -20.66
C PHE A 409 -4.74 7.93 -20.88
N PHE A 410 -5.20 8.56 -19.78
CA PHE A 410 -5.95 9.82 -19.91
C PHE A 410 -5.13 10.87 -20.67
N ARG A 411 -3.83 10.99 -20.38
CA ARG A 411 -2.97 11.95 -21.08
C ARG A 411 -2.79 11.63 -22.55
N GLU A 412 -2.68 10.35 -22.93
CA GLU A 412 -2.61 9.93 -24.33
C GLU A 412 -3.89 10.25 -25.07
N ILE A 413 -5.06 9.92 -24.49
CA ILE A 413 -6.38 10.18 -25.07
C ILE A 413 -6.61 11.69 -25.19
N HIS A 414 -6.38 12.44 -24.10
CA HIS A 414 -6.59 13.88 -24.08
C HIS A 414 -5.70 14.60 -25.12
N TRP A 415 -4.44 14.16 -25.26
CA TRP A 415 -3.56 14.71 -26.30
C TRP A 415 -4.10 14.44 -27.71
N ARG A 416 -4.58 13.23 -27.98
CA ARG A 416 -5.18 12.88 -29.27
C ARG A 416 -6.42 13.71 -29.60
N LEU A 417 -7.26 13.99 -28.60
CA LEU A 417 -8.49 14.76 -28.78
C LEU A 417 -8.25 16.26 -28.93
N THR A 418 -7.20 16.80 -28.28
CA THR A 418 -6.95 18.25 -28.21
C THR A 418 -5.90 18.75 -29.21
N SER A 419 -5.07 17.86 -29.77
CA SER A 419 -4.09 18.26 -30.79
C SER A 419 -4.76 18.40 -32.16
N SER A 420 -4.53 19.56 -32.81
CA SER A 420 -5.04 19.76 -34.16
C SER A 420 -4.41 18.76 -35.14
N LYS A 421 -5.11 18.43 -36.24
CA LYS A 421 -4.56 17.53 -37.31
C LYS A 421 -3.21 18.03 -37.83
N LYS A 422 -2.97 19.36 -37.88
CA LYS A 422 -1.70 19.98 -38.28
C LYS A 422 -0.56 19.71 -37.28
N GLU A 423 -0.84 19.82 -35.97
CA GLU A 423 0.17 19.52 -34.94
C GLU A 423 0.51 18.05 -34.84
N ILE A 424 -0.46 17.18 -35.12
CA ILE A 424 -0.23 15.72 -35.21
C ILE A 424 0.64 15.39 -36.43
N ALA A 425 0.38 16.01 -37.57
CA ALA A 425 1.16 15.82 -38.77
C ALA A 425 2.61 16.37 -38.62
N ALA A 426 2.77 17.56 -38.05
CA ALA A 426 4.08 18.15 -37.77
C ALA A 426 4.90 17.37 -36.73
N ALA A 427 4.24 16.80 -35.70
CA ALA A 427 4.88 15.92 -34.73
C ALA A 427 5.34 14.60 -35.39
N LYS A 428 4.52 14.02 -36.25
CA LYS A 428 4.89 12.82 -37.06
C LYS A 428 6.08 13.08 -37.96
N GLN A 429 6.09 14.21 -38.68
CA GLN A 429 7.19 14.58 -39.58
C GLN A 429 8.51 14.85 -38.82
N LYS A 430 8.46 15.48 -37.63
CA LYS A 430 9.64 15.63 -36.75
C LYS A 430 10.15 14.30 -36.20
N GLU A 431 9.28 13.34 -35.96
CA GLU A 431 9.66 11.99 -35.55
C GLU A 431 10.26 11.17 -36.67
N GLU A 432 9.76 11.32 -37.90
CA GLU A 432 10.33 10.68 -39.10
C GLU A 432 11.71 11.24 -39.44
N ILE A 433 11.94 12.55 -39.31
CA ILE A 433 13.25 13.20 -39.54
C ILE A 433 14.27 12.81 -38.48
N LYS A 434 13.86 12.60 -37.23
CA LYS A 434 14.74 12.08 -36.17
C LYS A 434 14.95 10.57 -36.23
N ALA A 435 14.11 9.85 -36.95
CA ALA A 435 14.14 8.40 -37.10
C ALA A 435 14.77 7.96 -38.44
N GLY A 436 15.89 8.56 -38.84
CA GLY A 436 16.73 8.01 -39.90
C GLY A 436 17.15 6.54 -39.70
N SER A 437 16.47 5.83 -38.81
CA SER A 437 16.58 4.41 -38.51
C SER A 437 15.22 3.90 -38.03
N LYS A 438 14.62 3.08 -38.89
CA LYS A 438 13.50 2.16 -38.68
C LYS A 438 13.03 1.95 -37.22
N LYS A 439 12.03 2.75 -36.78
CA LYS A 439 10.92 2.29 -35.91
C LYS A 439 9.94 3.45 -35.71
N ARG A 440 8.68 3.27 -36.13
CA ARG A 440 7.56 4.14 -35.80
C ARG A 440 7.44 4.23 -34.25
N VAL A 441 8.00 5.26 -33.66
CA VAL A 441 7.86 5.51 -32.21
C VAL A 441 6.59 6.33 -32.01
N HIS A 442 5.45 5.65 -31.88
CA HIS A 442 4.35 6.26 -31.13
C HIS A 442 4.93 6.66 -29.78
N ARG A 443 4.84 7.92 -29.41
CA ARG A 443 5.17 8.41 -28.05
C ARG A 443 4.25 7.71 -27.05
N LYS A 444 4.57 6.47 -26.71
CA LYS A 444 3.91 5.73 -25.62
C LYS A 444 4.37 6.38 -24.34
N LEU A 445 3.48 7.17 -23.72
CA LEU A 445 3.73 7.80 -22.43
C LEU A 445 3.75 6.76 -21.28
N VAL A 446 3.24 5.57 -21.58
CA VAL A 446 3.18 4.43 -20.67
C VAL A 446 4.11 3.33 -21.19
N ARG A 447 5.03 2.88 -20.36
CA ARG A 447 5.92 1.75 -20.68
C ARG A 447 5.14 0.43 -20.53
N ARG A 448 4.55 -0.06 -21.62
CA ARG A 448 3.74 -1.29 -21.63
C ARG A 448 4.51 -2.55 -21.21
N SER A 449 5.83 -2.57 -21.36
CA SER A 449 6.66 -3.68 -20.88
C SER A 449 6.57 -3.86 -19.36
N HIS A 450 6.59 -2.79 -18.59
CA HIS A 450 6.43 -2.88 -17.14
C HIS A 450 5.03 -3.38 -16.71
N PHE A 451 4.00 -3.08 -17.51
CA PHE A 451 2.65 -3.61 -17.27
C PHE A 451 2.61 -5.14 -17.33
N LEU A 452 3.22 -5.72 -18.37
CA LEU A 452 3.29 -7.18 -18.53
C LEU A 452 4.12 -7.85 -17.42
N THR A 453 5.24 -7.24 -17.01
CA THR A 453 6.05 -7.75 -15.90
C THR A 453 5.26 -7.78 -14.59
N ILE A 454 4.45 -6.75 -14.35
CA ILE A 454 3.59 -6.66 -13.16
C ILE A 454 2.50 -7.73 -13.20
N ILE A 455 1.81 -7.92 -14.35
CA ILE A 455 0.81 -8.99 -14.51
C ILE A 455 1.46 -10.37 -14.30
N ALA A 456 2.65 -10.59 -14.85
CA ALA A 456 3.37 -11.85 -14.65
C ALA A 456 3.70 -12.10 -13.18
N ALA A 457 4.15 -11.06 -12.45
CA ALA A 457 4.38 -11.15 -11.01
C ALA A 457 3.09 -11.49 -10.24
N TRP A 458 1.94 -10.97 -10.65
CA TRP A 458 0.65 -11.28 -10.03
C TRP A 458 0.25 -12.74 -10.20
N VAL A 459 0.38 -13.24 -11.43
CA VAL A 459 0.00 -14.64 -11.78
C VAL A 459 0.93 -15.63 -11.08
N ILE A 460 2.22 -15.31 -10.93
CA ILE A 460 3.21 -16.21 -10.35
C ILE A 460 3.15 -16.23 -8.81
N THR A 461 2.88 -15.08 -8.17
CA THR A 461 2.98 -14.94 -6.70
C THR A 461 2.04 -15.89 -5.96
N VAL A 462 0.77 -15.98 -6.36
CA VAL A 462 -0.23 -16.82 -5.66
C VAL A 462 0.13 -18.31 -5.74
N PRO A 463 0.37 -18.90 -6.92
CA PRO A 463 0.78 -20.32 -7.01
C PRO A 463 2.10 -20.61 -6.31
N ALA A 464 3.09 -19.73 -6.43
CA ALA A 464 4.39 -19.93 -5.80
C ALA A 464 4.30 -19.88 -4.27
N ALA A 465 3.59 -18.91 -3.70
CA ALA A 465 3.36 -18.82 -2.27
C ALA A 465 2.52 -20.01 -1.76
N ALA A 466 1.52 -20.45 -2.52
CA ALA A 466 0.69 -21.61 -2.17
C ALA A 466 1.52 -22.91 -2.16
N LEU A 467 2.35 -23.13 -3.20
CA LEU A 467 3.22 -24.29 -3.27
C LEU A 467 4.24 -24.31 -2.12
N LEU A 468 4.91 -23.17 -1.88
CA LEU A 468 5.87 -23.04 -0.79
C LEU A 468 5.22 -23.30 0.56
N SER A 469 4.04 -22.77 0.79
CA SER A 469 3.30 -22.95 2.03
C SER A 469 2.84 -24.40 2.22
N GLY A 470 2.34 -25.04 1.17
CA GLY A 470 1.96 -26.46 1.22
C GLY A 470 3.16 -27.36 1.56
N ILE A 471 4.32 -27.12 0.94
CA ILE A 471 5.56 -27.87 1.23
C ILE A 471 5.99 -27.64 2.68
N LEU A 472 6.00 -26.39 3.15
CA LEU A 472 6.34 -26.06 4.54
C LEU A 472 5.38 -26.72 5.54
N PHE A 473 4.08 -26.71 5.25
CA PHE A 473 3.10 -27.36 6.09
C PHE A 473 3.36 -28.86 6.21
N LEU A 474 3.55 -29.56 5.07
CA LEU A 474 3.84 -31.01 5.07
C LEU A 474 5.14 -31.32 5.82
N ALA A 475 6.17 -30.48 5.67
CA ALA A 475 7.42 -30.65 6.39
C ALA A 475 7.25 -30.48 7.91
N LEU A 476 6.53 -29.45 8.34
CA LEU A 476 6.27 -29.18 9.75
C LEU A 476 5.34 -30.22 10.38
N ASN A 477 4.30 -30.65 9.68
CA ASN A 477 3.34 -31.63 10.16
C ASN A 477 3.95 -33.04 10.33
N ASN A 478 5.05 -33.33 9.62
CA ASN A 478 5.78 -34.58 9.80
C ASN A 478 6.79 -34.57 10.96
N LEU A 479 7.02 -33.40 11.59
CA LEU A 479 7.91 -33.27 12.74
C LEU A 479 7.16 -33.35 14.08
N ILE A 480 5.84 -33.46 14.04
CA ILE A 480 4.92 -33.56 15.18
C ILE A 480 4.34 -34.96 15.24
#